data_ba27710b6ce51abb91c4e1fc0d5d2da1
#
_entry.id   ba27710b6ce51abb91c4e1fc0d5d2da1
#
_cell.length_a   1.000
_cell.length_b   1.000
_cell.length_c   1.000
_cell.angle_alpha   90.00
_cell.angle_beta   90.00
_cell.angle_gamma   90.00
#
_symmetry.space_group_name_H-M   'P 1'
#
loop_
_entity.id
_entity.type
_entity.pdbx_description
1 polymer ?
#
loop_
_entity_poly.entity_id
_entity_poly.type
_entity_poly.pdbx_seq_one_letter_code
_entity_poly.pdbx_strand_id
1 'polypeptide(L)'
;DNPTPGTYEKHYVTIQNLMAKRNDYPKYYVYKCSKQENQPQLWSPTVLRLGEMYLNRAEAYAKEPALGDALADLNVIRTRAHIPALSAGDMKPGKTMLEYVLEERRKELAFEGHRRFDIFRNGLTMNRTYPGTHDRGAATSVRLTISADDPAAIEFIPQREIDSYPGVLEQNP
;
A
#
# COMPACT_ATOMS: atom_id res chain seq x y z
N ASP A 1 -14.94 -11.88 3.65
CA ASP A 1 -16.20 -11.82 2.91
C ASP A 1 -15.88 -11.37 1.51
N ASN A 2 -16.24 -12.19 0.52
CA ASN A 2 -16.12 -11.79 -0.88
C ASN A 2 -17.08 -10.63 -1.11
N PRO A 3 -16.60 -9.48 -1.60
CA PRO A 3 -17.50 -8.42 -2.01
C PRO A 3 -18.43 -8.96 -3.10
N THR A 4 -19.65 -8.48 -3.13
CA THR A 4 -20.60 -8.82 -4.19
C THR A 4 -19.91 -8.59 -5.54
N PRO A 5 -19.88 -9.59 -6.44
CA PRO A 5 -19.26 -9.41 -7.76
C PRO A 5 -19.73 -8.12 -8.43
N GLY A 6 -18.80 -7.32 -8.90
CA GLY A 6 -19.07 -6.04 -9.57
C GLY A 6 -19.01 -4.78 -8.72
N THR A 7 -19.01 -4.85 -7.40
CA THR A 7 -18.89 -3.64 -6.54
C THR A 7 -17.43 -3.25 -6.29
N TYR A 8 -16.56 -4.21 -6.06
CA TYR A 8 -15.13 -3.96 -5.89
C TYR A 8 -14.45 -3.64 -7.22
N GLU A 9 -14.87 -4.32 -8.26
CA GLU A 9 -14.38 -4.15 -9.63
C GLU A 9 -14.69 -2.76 -10.19
N LYS A 10 -15.78 -2.16 -9.75
CA LYS A 10 -16.25 -0.85 -10.21
C LYS A 10 -15.34 0.31 -9.80
N HIS A 11 -14.53 0.14 -8.75
CA HIS A 11 -13.78 1.25 -8.16
C HIS A 11 -12.27 1.22 -8.42
N TYR A 12 -11.64 0.04 -8.50
CA TYR A 12 -10.18 -0.06 -8.53
C TYR A 12 -9.61 -1.03 -9.54
N VAL A 13 -10.32 -2.11 -9.83
CA VAL A 13 -9.83 -3.21 -10.67
C VAL A 13 -10.90 -3.64 -11.67
N THR A 14 -10.53 -3.80 -12.92
CA THR A 14 -11.37 -4.47 -13.91
C THR A 14 -10.90 -5.91 -14.08
N ILE A 15 -11.78 -6.86 -13.86
CA ILE A 15 -11.57 -8.26 -14.22
C ILE A 15 -12.22 -8.47 -15.59
N GLN A 16 -11.43 -8.85 -16.57
CA GLN A 16 -11.95 -9.18 -17.91
C GLN A 16 -12.03 -10.68 -18.07
N ASN A 17 -13.22 -11.18 -18.38
CA ASN A 17 -13.49 -12.63 -18.51
C ASN A 17 -12.69 -13.31 -19.64
N LEU A 18 -12.17 -12.55 -20.58
CA LEU A 18 -11.35 -13.02 -21.70
C LEU A 18 -9.85 -12.88 -21.47
N MET A 19 -9.43 -12.72 -20.22
CA MET A 19 -8.04 -12.48 -19.97
C MET A 19 -7.19 -13.73 -20.16
N ALA A 20 -6.20 -13.57 -21.03
CA ALA A 20 -5.07 -14.47 -21.00
C ALA A 20 -4.47 -14.45 -19.59
N LYS A 21 -4.27 -15.64 -19.04
CA LYS A 21 -3.52 -15.79 -17.81
C LYS A 21 -2.08 -15.33 -18.05
N ARG A 22 -1.46 -14.78 -17.01
CA ARG A 22 -0.03 -14.57 -16.98
C ARG A 22 0.53 -15.45 -15.86
N ASN A 23 1.39 -16.41 -16.21
CA ASN A 23 1.91 -17.41 -15.28
C ASN A 23 0.77 -18.12 -14.49
N ASP A 24 -0.26 -18.55 -15.21
CA ASP A 24 -1.48 -19.19 -14.68
C ASP A 24 -2.35 -18.34 -13.74
N TYR A 25 -2.00 -17.11 -13.47
CA TYR A 25 -2.79 -16.19 -12.68
C TYR A 25 -3.67 -15.29 -13.57
N PRO A 26 -4.92 -14.98 -13.16
CA PRO A 26 -5.75 -14.01 -13.85
C PRO A 26 -5.04 -12.66 -13.95
N LYS A 27 -5.18 -12.00 -15.09
CA LYS A 27 -4.72 -10.61 -15.22
C LYS A 27 -5.76 -9.66 -14.63
N TYR A 28 -5.32 -8.80 -13.75
CA TYR A 28 -6.12 -7.72 -13.19
C TYR A 28 -5.60 -6.39 -13.71
N TYR A 29 -6.51 -5.50 -14.09
CA TYR A 29 -6.16 -4.14 -14.49
C TYR A 29 -6.59 -3.16 -13.43
N VAL A 30 -5.64 -2.36 -12.95
CA VAL A 30 -5.90 -1.28 -12.00
C VAL A 30 -6.26 -0.03 -12.79
N TYR A 31 -7.41 0.58 -12.50
CA TYR A 31 -7.82 1.84 -13.11
C TYR A 31 -8.23 2.91 -12.09
N LYS A 32 -7.75 2.78 -10.87
CA LYS A 32 -8.06 3.68 -9.75
C LYS A 32 -7.85 5.17 -10.09
N CYS A 33 -6.81 5.47 -10.86
CA CYS A 33 -6.44 6.83 -11.25
C CYS A 33 -6.62 7.09 -12.75
N SER A 34 -7.21 6.15 -13.50
CA SER A 34 -7.42 6.26 -14.94
C SER A 34 -8.91 6.43 -15.28
N LYS A 35 -9.21 6.52 -16.56
CA LYS A 35 -10.57 6.72 -17.08
C LYS A 35 -11.24 8.03 -16.62
N GLN A 36 -10.46 9.07 -16.38
CA GLN A 36 -11.02 10.39 -16.12
C GLN A 36 -11.73 10.89 -17.36
N GLU A 37 -12.85 11.55 -17.17
CA GLU A 37 -13.70 12.04 -18.28
C GLU A 37 -14.06 10.93 -19.30
N ASN A 38 -14.15 9.68 -18.83
CA ASN A 38 -14.36 8.48 -19.66
C ASN A 38 -13.28 8.22 -20.72
N GLN A 39 -12.11 8.85 -20.60
CA GLN A 39 -10.99 8.63 -21.48
C GLN A 39 -10.00 7.63 -20.85
N PRO A 40 -9.77 6.45 -21.44
CA PRO A 40 -8.92 5.41 -20.86
C PRO A 40 -7.47 5.86 -20.57
N GLN A 41 -6.96 6.77 -21.39
CA GLN A 41 -5.59 7.27 -21.32
C GLN A 41 -5.41 8.43 -20.34
N LEU A 42 -6.49 9.08 -19.89
CA LEU A 42 -6.38 10.16 -18.92
C LEU A 42 -6.11 9.60 -17.53
N TRP A 43 -5.02 10.03 -16.96
CA TRP A 43 -4.54 9.61 -15.66
C TRP A 43 -4.00 10.81 -14.88
N SER A 44 -4.63 11.07 -13.74
CA SER A 44 -4.16 12.06 -12.77
C SER A 44 -4.08 11.38 -11.42
N PRO A 45 -2.90 10.97 -10.99
CA PRO A 45 -2.73 10.38 -9.66
C PRO A 45 -3.06 11.41 -8.59
N THR A 46 -3.80 10.97 -7.59
CA THR A 46 -4.08 11.80 -6.42
C THR A 46 -2.82 11.94 -5.58
N VAL A 47 -2.40 13.17 -5.33
CA VAL A 47 -1.23 13.46 -4.48
C VAL A 47 -1.61 13.49 -3.01
N LEU A 48 -2.74 14.13 -2.68
CA LEU A 48 -3.28 14.23 -1.32
C LEU A 48 -4.79 14.04 -1.35
N ARG A 49 -5.33 13.33 -0.35
CA ARG A 49 -6.76 13.15 -0.20
C ARG A 49 -7.19 12.97 1.25
N LEU A 50 -8.42 13.34 1.54
CA LEU A 50 -8.96 13.36 2.90
C LEU A 50 -8.88 11.98 3.58
N GLY A 51 -9.08 10.88 2.84
CA GLY A 51 -8.95 9.53 3.39
C GLY A 51 -7.57 9.24 3.95
N GLU A 52 -6.52 9.75 3.31
CA GLU A 52 -5.16 9.65 3.83
C GLU A 52 -4.99 10.45 5.14
N MET A 53 -5.59 11.64 5.23
CA MET A 53 -5.50 12.47 6.44
C MET A 53 -6.14 11.78 7.66
N TYR A 54 -7.30 11.15 7.48
CA TYR A 54 -7.91 10.32 8.54
C TYR A 54 -6.97 9.18 8.96
N LEU A 55 -6.36 8.48 8.01
CA LEU A 55 -5.46 7.37 8.30
C LEU A 55 -4.12 7.82 8.92
N ASN A 56 -3.61 9.01 8.54
CA ASN A 56 -2.44 9.61 9.19
C ASN A 56 -2.75 9.93 10.66
N ARG A 57 -3.91 10.50 10.93
CA ARG A 57 -4.33 10.82 12.29
C ARG A 57 -4.62 9.55 13.11
N ALA A 58 -5.30 8.58 12.52
CA ALA A 58 -5.52 7.27 13.15
C ALA A 58 -4.21 6.59 13.54
N GLU A 59 -3.18 6.68 12.68
CA GLU A 59 -1.86 6.14 12.98
C GLU A 59 -1.18 6.88 14.14
N ALA A 60 -1.29 8.20 14.18
CA ALA A 60 -0.77 8.98 15.31
C ALA A 60 -1.45 8.56 16.62
N TYR A 61 -2.77 8.49 16.64
CA TYR A 61 -3.54 8.02 17.79
C TYR A 61 -3.22 6.57 18.18
N ALA A 62 -2.95 5.70 17.21
CA ALA A 62 -2.59 4.31 17.49
C ALA A 62 -1.20 4.15 18.14
N LYS A 63 -0.34 5.16 18.03
CA LYS A 63 0.97 5.21 18.70
C LYS A 63 0.91 5.85 20.09
N GLU A 64 -0.20 6.49 20.40
CA GLU A 64 -0.51 7.08 21.70
C GLU A 64 -1.59 6.23 22.41
N PRO A 65 -1.81 6.40 23.72
CA PRO A 65 -2.88 5.69 24.44
C PRO A 65 -4.29 6.24 24.10
N ALA A 66 -4.59 6.44 22.82
CA ALA A 66 -5.82 7.05 22.31
C ALA A 66 -6.60 6.08 21.39
N LEU A 67 -6.85 4.86 21.86
CA LEU A 67 -7.51 3.79 21.11
C LEU A 67 -8.87 4.21 20.54
N GLY A 68 -9.68 4.94 21.29
CA GLY A 68 -11.01 5.37 20.87
C GLY A 68 -10.95 6.30 19.65
N ASP A 69 -10.03 7.25 19.66
CA ASP A 69 -9.83 8.21 18.56
C ASP A 69 -9.27 7.52 17.31
N ALA A 70 -8.32 6.59 17.50
CA ALA A 70 -7.81 5.78 16.40
C ALA A 70 -8.91 4.94 15.73
N LEU A 71 -9.79 4.31 16.52
CA LEU A 71 -10.93 3.55 16.01
C LEU A 71 -11.94 4.46 15.30
N ALA A 72 -12.22 5.65 15.84
CA ALA A 72 -13.14 6.60 15.23
C ALA A 72 -12.69 6.98 13.82
N ASP A 73 -11.43 7.37 13.65
CA ASP A 73 -10.87 7.73 12.35
C ASP A 73 -10.80 6.56 11.37
N LEU A 74 -10.39 5.39 11.87
CA LEU A 74 -10.39 4.16 11.07
C LEU A 74 -11.78 3.83 10.55
N ASN A 75 -12.80 3.99 11.39
CA ASN A 75 -14.18 3.69 11.06
C ASN A 75 -14.81 4.66 10.05
N VAL A 76 -14.33 5.90 9.96
CA VAL A 76 -14.70 6.80 8.87
C VAL A 76 -14.39 6.19 7.52
N ILE A 77 -13.19 5.62 7.37
CA ILE A 77 -12.76 4.98 6.12
C ILE A 77 -13.56 3.70 5.86
N ARG A 78 -13.71 2.85 6.87
CA ARG A 78 -14.44 1.58 6.77
C ARG A 78 -15.90 1.78 6.40
N THR A 79 -16.59 2.70 7.07
CA THR A 79 -17.98 3.03 6.80
C THR A 79 -18.18 3.56 5.39
N ARG A 80 -17.30 4.46 4.94
CA ARG A 80 -17.32 4.95 3.55
C ARG A 80 -17.12 3.82 2.54
N ALA A 81 -16.29 2.84 2.87
CA ALA A 81 -16.04 1.66 2.03
C ALA A 81 -17.12 0.57 2.17
N HIS A 82 -18.22 0.86 2.89
CA HIS A 82 -19.28 -0.11 3.20
C HIS A 82 -18.80 -1.37 3.91
N ILE A 83 -17.74 -1.23 4.71
CA ILE A 83 -17.21 -2.29 5.58
C ILE A 83 -17.72 -2.02 6.99
N PRO A 84 -18.13 -3.05 7.76
CA PRO A 84 -18.56 -2.88 9.14
C PRO A 84 -17.53 -2.12 9.99
N ALA A 85 -18.00 -1.22 10.83
CA ALA A 85 -17.14 -0.54 11.79
C ALA A 85 -16.46 -1.57 12.71
N LEU A 86 -15.23 -1.28 13.09
CA LEU A 86 -14.46 -2.08 14.04
C LEU A 86 -14.70 -1.53 15.45
N SER A 87 -14.97 -2.39 16.41
CA SER A 87 -15.00 -2.05 17.83
C SER A 87 -13.78 -2.63 18.56
N ALA A 88 -13.53 -2.16 19.76
CA ALA A 88 -12.45 -2.73 20.59
C ALA A 88 -12.66 -4.23 20.87
N GLY A 89 -13.93 -4.68 20.95
CA GLY A 89 -14.28 -6.08 21.15
C GLY A 89 -14.03 -6.99 19.95
N ASP A 90 -13.93 -6.41 18.75
CA ASP A 90 -13.67 -7.16 17.51
C ASP A 90 -12.16 -7.32 17.23
N MET A 91 -11.32 -6.69 18.04
CA MET A 91 -9.88 -6.77 17.85
C MET A 91 -9.35 -8.15 18.22
N LYS A 92 -8.55 -8.72 17.35
CA LYS A 92 -7.95 -10.05 17.57
C LYS A 92 -6.88 -9.97 18.67
N PRO A 93 -6.83 -10.97 19.57
CA PRO A 93 -5.77 -11.05 20.57
C PRO A 93 -4.37 -10.95 19.93
N GLY A 94 -3.50 -10.15 20.49
CA GLY A 94 -2.12 -9.97 20.03
C GLY A 94 -1.95 -9.05 18.82
N LYS A 95 -3.03 -8.52 18.26
CA LYS A 95 -2.96 -7.55 17.15
C LYS A 95 -3.17 -6.13 17.67
N THR A 96 -2.22 -5.26 17.42
CA THR A 96 -2.23 -3.87 17.89
C THR A 96 -3.14 -2.98 17.02
N MET A 97 -3.58 -1.84 17.58
CA MET A 97 -4.34 -0.84 16.81
C MET A 97 -3.53 -0.31 15.62
N LEU A 98 -2.23 -0.12 15.78
CA LEU A 98 -1.35 0.29 14.69
C LEU A 98 -1.39 -0.70 13.50
N GLU A 99 -1.39 -2.00 13.78
CA GLU A 99 -1.49 -3.01 12.73
C GLU A 99 -2.84 -2.94 11.99
N TYR A 100 -3.94 -2.66 12.69
CA TYR A 100 -5.24 -2.45 12.04
C TYR A 100 -5.22 -1.21 11.14
N VAL A 101 -4.66 -0.10 11.61
CA VAL A 101 -4.53 1.12 10.82
C VAL A 101 -3.65 0.89 9.59
N LEU A 102 -2.50 0.24 9.73
CA LEU A 102 -1.59 -0.03 8.61
C LEU A 102 -2.20 -1.02 7.58
N GLU A 103 -3.03 -1.95 8.03
CA GLU A 103 -3.81 -2.79 7.11
C GLU A 103 -4.86 -2.00 6.33
N GLU A 104 -5.58 -1.11 6.99
CA GLU A 104 -6.57 -0.28 6.32
C GLU A 104 -5.90 0.71 5.36
N ARG A 105 -4.76 1.31 5.75
CA ARG A 105 -3.92 2.12 4.85
C ARG A 105 -3.53 1.35 3.61
N ARG A 106 -3.09 0.11 3.76
CA ARG A 106 -2.70 -0.75 2.63
C ARG A 106 -3.83 -0.95 1.63
N LYS A 107 -5.07 -1.09 2.11
CA LYS A 107 -6.26 -1.29 1.27
C LYS A 107 -6.71 0.03 0.65
N GLU A 108 -6.85 1.05 1.47
CA GLU A 108 -7.37 2.35 1.07
C GLU A 108 -6.44 3.08 0.10
N LEU A 109 -5.12 3.03 0.36
CA LEU A 109 -4.08 3.68 -0.44
C LEU A 109 -3.42 2.73 -1.44
N ALA A 110 -4.07 1.61 -1.75
CA ALA A 110 -3.55 0.66 -2.74
C ALA A 110 -3.32 1.37 -4.07
N PHE A 111 -2.17 1.11 -4.69
CA PHE A 111 -1.72 1.67 -5.98
C PHE A 111 -1.41 3.18 -5.98
N GLU A 112 -1.30 3.80 -4.80
CA GLU A 112 -0.94 5.20 -4.62
C GLU A 112 0.52 5.42 -4.16
N GLY A 113 1.32 4.36 -4.09
CA GLY A 113 2.77 4.44 -3.78
C GLY A 113 3.13 4.47 -2.30
N HIS A 114 2.16 4.54 -1.39
CA HIS A 114 2.41 4.73 0.05
C HIS A 114 3.01 3.53 0.77
N ARG A 115 2.77 2.29 0.30
CA ARG A 115 3.04 1.06 1.05
C ARG A 115 4.49 0.90 1.49
N ARG A 116 5.46 1.23 0.64
CA ARG A 116 6.88 1.14 0.97
C ARG A 116 7.23 2.02 2.16
N PHE A 117 6.80 3.28 2.10
CA PHE A 117 7.04 4.25 3.17
C PHE A 117 6.35 3.84 4.47
N ASP A 118 5.11 3.36 4.41
CA ASP A 118 4.37 2.89 5.59
C ASP A 118 5.08 1.73 6.29
N ILE A 119 5.70 0.83 5.54
CA ILE A 119 6.46 -0.29 6.10
C ILE A 119 7.72 0.21 6.78
N PHE A 120 8.59 0.90 6.07
CA PHE A 120 9.92 1.22 6.57
C PHE A 120 9.92 2.28 7.67
N ARG A 121 9.06 3.32 7.59
CA ARG A 121 8.94 4.31 8.66
C ARG A 121 8.37 3.75 9.98
N ASN A 122 7.72 2.59 9.93
CA ASN A 122 7.24 1.88 11.12
C ASN A 122 8.18 0.74 11.54
N GLY A 123 9.39 0.67 11.01
CA GLY A 123 10.38 -0.36 11.37
C GLY A 123 9.98 -1.78 10.96
N LEU A 124 9.04 -1.91 10.01
CA LEU A 124 8.52 -3.20 9.59
C LEU A 124 9.34 -3.77 8.42
N THR A 125 9.21 -5.08 8.22
CA THR A 125 9.82 -5.78 7.09
C THR A 125 8.85 -5.81 5.89
N MET A 126 9.34 -5.37 4.73
CA MET A 126 8.63 -5.57 3.47
C MET A 126 8.70 -7.05 3.10
N ASN A 127 7.55 -7.66 2.87
CA ASN A 127 7.44 -9.04 2.42
C ASN A 127 6.75 -9.09 1.05
N ARG A 128 7.41 -9.72 0.07
CA ARG A 128 6.93 -9.90 -1.30
C ARG A 128 6.84 -11.38 -1.69
N THR A 129 6.63 -12.26 -0.72
CA THR A 129 6.51 -13.71 -0.91
C THR A 129 5.16 -14.15 -1.47
N TYR A 130 4.45 -13.28 -2.17
CA TYR A 130 3.21 -13.60 -2.88
C TYR A 130 3.51 -14.11 -4.29
N PRO A 131 2.67 -14.96 -4.86
CA PRO A 131 2.85 -15.47 -6.21
C PRO A 131 2.79 -14.35 -7.24
N GLY A 132 3.68 -14.38 -8.23
CA GLY A 132 3.71 -13.38 -9.29
C GLY A 132 4.97 -13.39 -10.15
N THR A 133 5.10 -12.38 -10.98
CA THR A 133 6.13 -12.29 -12.01
C THR A 133 7.52 -11.90 -11.51
N HIS A 134 7.65 -11.47 -10.27
CA HIS A 134 8.95 -11.19 -9.64
C HIS A 134 9.70 -12.46 -9.26
N ASP A 135 9.01 -13.60 -9.15
CA ASP A 135 9.61 -14.92 -9.02
C ASP A 135 9.67 -15.54 -10.41
N ARG A 136 10.78 -15.35 -11.11
CA ARG A 136 11.03 -15.94 -12.42
C ARG A 136 11.77 -17.27 -12.34
N GLY A 137 11.68 -18.00 -11.23
CA GLY A 137 12.19 -19.36 -11.09
C GLY A 137 13.70 -19.52 -11.14
N ALA A 138 14.46 -18.51 -11.54
CA ALA A 138 15.92 -18.56 -11.65
C ALA A 138 16.62 -17.53 -10.76
N ALA A 139 15.85 -16.79 -9.96
CA ALA A 139 16.41 -15.63 -9.32
C ALA A 139 16.78 -15.91 -7.86
N THR A 140 17.92 -16.52 -7.66
CA THR A 140 18.68 -16.42 -6.40
C THR A 140 19.00 -14.97 -6.01
N SER A 141 18.74 -14.00 -6.91
CA SER A 141 18.99 -12.58 -6.71
C SER A 141 17.74 -11.78 -6.30
N VAL A 142 16.53 -12.35 -6.33
CA VAL A 142 15.32 -11.61 -5.95
C VAL A 142 15.19 -11.62 -4.43
N ARG A 143 15.34 -10.45 -3.82
CA ARG A 143 15.06 -10.26 -2.41
C ARG A 143 13.54 -10.26 -2.19
N LEU A 144 13.01 -11.28 -1.56
CA LEU A 144 11.60 -11.40 -1.21
C LEU A 144 11.24 -10.64 0.06
N THR A 145 12.22 -10.44 0.94
CA THR A 145 12.06 -9.69 2.19
C THR A 145 13.14 -8.63 2.30
N ILE A 146 12.75 -7.44 2.78
CA ILE A 146 13.65 -6.30 3.03
C ILE A 146 13.24 -5.73 4.39
N SER A 147 14.15 -5.74 5.37
CA SER A 147 13.90 -5.11 6.68
C SER A 147 14.09 -3.60 6.60
N ALA A 148 13.62 -2.88 7.61
CA ALA A 148 13.71 -1.41 7.62
C ALA A 148 15.16 -0.90 7.78
N ASP A 149 16.04 -1.71 8.35
CA ASP A 149 17.46 -1.45 8.54
C ASP A 149 18.34 -1.96 7.38
N ASP A 150 17.73 -2.61 6.37
CA ASP A 150 18.46 -3.04 5.17
C ASP A 150 18.84 -1.82 4.32
N PRO A 151 20.09 -1.71 3.84
CA PRO A 151 20.49 -0.64 2.92
C PRO A 151 19.57 -0.48 1.72
N ALA A 152 18.97 -1.56 1.22
CA ALA A 152 17.99 -1.52 0.13
C ALA A 152 16.65 -0.84 0.50
N ALA A 153 16.42 -0.50 1.77
CA ALA A 153 15.29 0.33 2.18
C ALA A 153 15.50 1.82 1.87
N ILE A 154 16.75 2.22 1.64
CA ILE A 154 17.14 3.61 1.31
C ILE A 154 17.26 3.74 -0.21
N GLU A 155 16.78 4.84 -0.77
CA GLU A 155 16.95 5.13 -2.19
C GLU A 155 18.41 5.55 -2.47
N PHE A 156 18.93 5.11 -3.62
CA PHE A 156 20.21 5.60 -4.09
C PHE A 156 20.14 7.07 -4.49
N ILE A 157 21.21 7.80 -4.19
CA ILE A 157 21.40 9.15 -4.72
C ILE A 157 21.61 9.03 -6.23
N PRO A 158 20.87 9.76 -7.07
CA PRO A 158 21.08 9.72 -8.52
C PRO A 158 22.54 9.98 -8.88
N GLN A 159 23.10 9.15 -9.74
CA GLN A 159 24.52 9.26 -10.12
C GLN A 159 24.90 10.66 -10.62
N ARG A 160 23.98 11.30 -11.34
CA ARG A 160 24.16 12.69 -11.81
C ARG A 160 24.42 13.68 -10.67
N GLU A 161 23.80 13.49 -9.51
CA GLU A 161 24.05 14.38 -8.36
C GLU A 161 25.43 14.14 -7.78
N ILE A 162 25.86 12.87 -7.68
CA ILE A 162 27.20 12.51 -7.22
C ILE A 162 28.25 13.09 -8.17
N ASP A 163 28.05 12.95 -9.48
CA ASP A 163 28.97 13.47 -10.51
C ASP A 163 29.08 15.00 -10.51
N SER A 164 28.01 15.68 -10.06
CA SER A 164 27.99 17.13 -9.95
C SER A 164 28.76 17.67 -8.73
N TYR A 165 29.00 16.82 -7.73
CA TYR A 165 29.69 17.16 -6.49
C TYR A 165 30.76 16.11 -6.13
N PRO A 166 31.77 15.91 -6.98
CA PRO A 166 32.76 14.86 -6.81
C PRO A 166 33.56 15.07 -5.52
N GLY A 167 33.65 14.01 -4.71
CA GLY A 167 34.36 14.04 -3.42
C GLY A 167 33.60 14.71 -2.27
N VAL A 168 32.37 15.16 -2.50
CA VAL A 168 31.49 15.76 -1.47
C VAL A 168 30.31 14.85 -1.17
N LEU A 169 29.70 14.26 -2.22
CA LEU A 169 28.60 13.32 -2.10
C LEU A 169 29.10 11.90 -2.29
N GLU A 170 28.81 11.06 -1.32
CA GLU A 170 29.02 9.62 -1.39
C GLU A 170 27.66 8.89 -1.50
N GLN A 171 27.67 7.74 -2.17
CA GLN A 171 26.47 6.93 -2.33
C GLN A 171 25.99 6.37 -0.99
N ASN A 172 24.69 6.31 -0.81
CA ASN A 172 24.08 5.59 0.30
C ASN A 172 24.51 4.12 0.32
N PRO A 173 24.68 3.50 1.49
CA PRO A 173 25.14 2.13 1.63
C PRO A 173 24.22 1.10 0.97
#